data_ea59d62c145a555e4a8f3854f874e584
#
_entry.id   ea59d62c145a555e4a8f3854f874e584
#
_cell.length_a   1.000
_cell.length_b   1.000
_cell.length_c   1.000
_cell.angle_alpha   90.00
_cell.angle_beta   90.00
_cell.angle_gamma   90.00
#
_symmetry.space_group_name_H-M   'P 1'
#
loop_
_entity.id
_entity.type
_entity.pdbx_description
1 polymer ?
#
loop_
_entity_poly.entity_id
_entity_poly.type
_entity_poly.pdbx_seq_one_letter_code
_entity_poly.pdbx_strand_id
1 'polypeptide(L)'
;DTDRSRGLGDVYKRQVTIIAAAVVVILVVVGGFFGVRMVKHLRQMNANGSQIQIEDYTGSGDKDTTFTVETGQGAAEIARNLVKADIVKSESAFTSAVAAAGATLYPGSYALKTHMKAADVVKILSDQSKAGGFAEVKAGERVSDVIANAAKMSGKDVSEFQAVIDGGGAGILPDEAGGKFEGWLEPGSYSVQDKSAKDILKEMVTARVNKLDTLGVPDGSERERIMNIASIAESEACNPDDYGKVARVILNRIDQDMPLGMDSTVAYGFNTTGSKLTDEQLEDGSNPYNTRVNKGLPPTPISNPGDSAIQAAMNPPEGKWLYFVTTNLKTGETKFVETEDEFWKIRDEYKSNNANAN
;
A
#
# COMPACT_ATOMS: atom_id res chain seq x y z
N ASP A 1 51.64 -48.86 35.62
CA ASP A 1 50.14 -48.74 35.56
C ASP A 1 49.59 -47.59 34.66
N THR A 2 50.39 -47.18 33.68
CA THR A 2 50.01 -46.05 32.82
C THR A 2 49.84 -46.42 31.33
N ASP A 3 49.82 -47.70 30.98
CA ASP A 3 49.81 -48.11 29.55
C ASP A 3 48.51 -48.83 29.10
N ARG A 4 47.52 -49.01 30.00
CA ARG A 4 46.22 -49.64 29.66
C ARG A 4 45.10 -48.66 29.28
N SER A 5 45.28 -47.36 29.52
CA SER A 5 44.19 -46.37 29.27
C SER A 5 44.27 -45.73 27.89
N ARG A 6 45.37 -45.87 27.14
CA ARG A 6 45.52 -45.29 25.77
C ARG A 6 44.92 -46.16 24.66
N GLY A 7 44.74 -47.46 24.87
CA GLY A 7 44.22 -48.38 23.84
C GLY A 7 42.72 -48.33 23.64
N LEU A 8 41.95 -48.01 24.69
CA LEU A 8 40.46 -48.02 24.64
C LEU A 8 39.90 -46.76 23.96
N GLY A 9 40.58 -45.62 24.05
CA GLY A 9 40.17 -44.38 23.41
C GLY A 9 40.29 -44.37 21.88
N ASP A 10 41.31 -45.05 21.37
CA ASP A 10 41.57 -45.14 19.93
C ASP A 10 40.65 -46.17 19.22
N VAL A 11 40.29 -47.24 19.90
CA VAL A 11 39.33 -48.22 19.37
C VAL A 11 37.95 -47.61 19.29
N TYR A 12 37.53 -46.82 20.29
CA TYR A 12 36.24 -46.14 20.31
C TYR A 12 36.15 -45.03 19.22
N LYS A 13 37.20 -44.27 19.06
CA LYS A 13 37.27 -43.25 17.98
C LYS A 13 37.22 -43.87 16.58
N ARG A 14 37.92 -44.99 16.36
CA ARG A 14 37.83 -45.74 15.09
C ARG A 14 36.44 -46.32 14.84
N GLN A 15 35.77 -46.84 15.85
CA GLN A 15 34.39 -47.33 15.71
C GLN A 15 33.41 -46.22 15.40
N VAL A 16 33.51 -45.08 16.07
CA VAL A 16 32.64 -43.93 15.81
C VAL A 16 32.85 -43.39 14.39
N THR A 17 34.11 -43.34 13.92
CA THR A 17 34.44 -42.90 12.56
C THR A 17 33.91 -43.88 11.50
N ILE A 18 33.97 -45.18 11.73
CA ILE A 18 33.44 -46.20 10.80
C ILE A 18 31.91 -46.15 10.78
N ILE A 19 31.25 -45.98 11.94
CA ILE A 19 29.81 -45.85 12.02
C ILE A 19 29.35 -44.55 11.30
N ALA A 20 30.03 -43.44 11.52
CA ALA A 20 29.73 -42.18 10.85
C ALA A 20 29.87 -42.29 9.32
N ALA A 21 30.94 -42.93 8.84
CA ALA A 21 31.15 -43.16 7.42
C ALA A 21 30.10 -44.11 6.83
N ALA A 22 29.68 -45.14 7.56
CA ALA A 22 28.61 -46.05 7.13
C ALA A 22 27.26 -45.35 7.04
N VAL A 23 26.93 -44.44 7.99
CA VAL A 23 25.71 -43.64 7.96
C VAL A 23 25.69 -42.68 6.77
N VAL A 24 26.84 -42.03 6.46
CA VAL A 24 26.93 -41.15 5.29
C VAL A 24 26.75 -41.93 3.99
N VAL A 25 27.34 -43.11 3.88
CA VAL A 25 27.17 -43.98 2.68
C VAL A 25 25.73 -44.45 2.55
N ILE A 26 25.05 -44.81 3.65
CA ILE A 26 23.64 -45.18 3.63
C ILE A 26 22.76 -43.98 3.20
N LEU A 27 23.03 -42.78 3.70
CA LEU A 27 22.28 -41.58 3.31
C LEU A 27 22.49 -41.23 1.83
N VAL A 28 23.71 -41.40 1.30
CA VAL A 28 24.01 -41.18 -0.13
C VAL A 28 23.28 -42.23 -1.00
N VAL A 29 23.31 -43.51 -0.60
CA VAL A 29 22.63 -44.60 -1.35
C VAL A 29 21.13 -44.47 -1.28
N VAL A 30 20.56 -44.13 -0.12
CA VAL A 30 19.12 -43.90 0.07
C VAL A 30 18.70 -42.63 -0.67
N GLY A 31 19.44 -41.55 -0.55
CA GLY A 31 19.18 -40.31 -1.28
C GLY A 31 19.30 -40.49 -2.80
N GLY A 32 20.30 -41.23 -3.26
CA GLY A 32 20.46 -41.60 -4.67
C GLY A 32 19.32 -42.48 -5.20
N PHE A 33 18.88 -43.47 -4.39
CA PHE A 33 17.76 -44.34 -4.77
C PHE A 33 16.43 -43.59 -4.82
N PHE A 34 16.18 -42.72 -3.85
CA PHE A 34 14.99 -41.83 -3.89
C PHE A 34 15.07 -40.80 -5.03
N GLY A 35 16.25 -40.22 -5.27
CA GLY A 35 16.48 -39.30 -6.38
C GLY A 35 16.23 -39.95 -7.74
N VAL A 36 16.76 -41.15 -7.95
CA VAL A 36 16.54 -41.91 -9.21
C VAL A 36 15.07 -42.31 -9.37
N ARG A 37 14.43 -42.68 -8.24
CA ARG A 37 12.99 -43.05 -8.27
C ARG A 37 12.10 -41.84 -8.52
N MET A 38 12.44 -40.69 -7.96
CA MET A 38 11.76 -39.41 -8.21
C MET A 38 11.96 -38.93 -9.65
N VAL A 39 13.18 -39.02 -10.19
CA VAL A 39 13.46 -38.70 -11.60
C VAL A 39 12.75 -39.67 -12.55
N LYS A 40 12.71 -40.98 -12.23
CA LYS A 40 11.89 -41.94 -13.01
C LYS A 40 10.40 -41.65 -12.90
N HIS A 41 9.91 -41.28 -11.72
CA HIS A 41 8.49 -40.93 -11.54
C HIS A 41 8.16 -39.62 -12.28
N LEU A 42 9.03 -38.61 -12.23
CA LEU A 42 8.89 -37.38 -13.03
C LEU A 42 8.97 -37.64 -14.55
N ARG A 43 9.86 -38.57 -14.98
CA ARG A 43 9.92 -38.99 -16.40
C ARG A 43 8.71 -39.82 -16.83
N GLN A 44 8.14 -40.65 -15.96
CA GLN A 44 6.89 -41.36 -16.25
C GLN A 44 5.67 -40.43 -16.24
N MET A 45 5.64 -39.43 -15.35
CA MET A 45 4.62 -38.38 -15.40
C MET A 45 4.75 -37.55 -16.69
N ASN A 46 5.99 -37.25 -17.15
CA ASN A 46 6.21 -36.56 -18.41
C ASN A 46 5.97 -37.46 -19.66
N ALA A 47 6.10 -38.78 -19.54
CA ALA A 47 5.86 -39.71 -20.64
C ALA A 47 4.37 -40.14 -20.78
N ASN A 48 3.60 -40.03 -19.68
CA ASN A 48 2.13 -40.12 -19.67
C ASN A 48 1.47 -38.73 -19.66
N GLY A 49 2.25 -37.66 -19.91
CA GLY A 49 1.72 -36.34 -20.14
C GLY A 49 0.81 -36.40 -21.37
N SER A 50 -0.47 -36.66 -21.13
CA SER A 50 -1.48 -35.93 -21.88
C SER A 50 -1.01 -34.48 -21.79
N GLN A 51 -0.45 -33.92 -22.85
CA GLN A 51 -0.36 -32.46 -22.99
C GLN A 51 -1.79 -32.05 -22.69
N ILE A 52 -1.96 -31.40 -21.50
CA ILE A 52 -3.19 -30.65 -21.26
C ILE A 52 -3.14 -29.62 -22.38
N GLN A 53 -3.82 -29.92 -23.45
CA GLN A 53 -3.93 -29.02 -24.58
C GLN A 53 -4.77 -27.87 -24.01
N ILE A 54 -4.08 -26.79 -23.60
CA ILE A 54 -4.73 -25.60 -23.08
C ILE A 54 -5.54 -25.04 -24.22
N GLU A 55 -6.84 -25.33 -24.20
CA GLU A 55 -7.75 -24.81 -25.21
C GLU A 55 -7.96 -23.32 -25.01
N ASP A 56 -7.62 -22.52 -26.00
CA ASP A 56 -7.81 -21.08 -26.02
C ASP A 56 -8.45 -20.62 -27.32
N TYR A 57 -9.14 -19.49 -27.30
CA TYR A 57 -9.59 -18.82 -28.51
C TYR A 57 -8.41 -18.15 -29.22
N THR A 58 -8.48 -17.99 -30.53
CA THR A 58 -7.39 -17.42 -31.34
C THR A 58 -7.67 -16.01 -31.82
N GLY A 59 -8.91 -15.51 -31.59
CA GLY A 59 -9.38 -14.22 -32.09
C GLY A 59 -9.38 -13.09 -31.06
N SER A 60 -9.68 -11.91 -31.57
CA SER A 60 -9.87 -10.69 -30.75
C SER A 60 -11.26 -10.58 -30.12
N GLY A 61 -12.10 -11.61 -30.32
CA GLY A 61 -13.49 -11.69 -29.85
C GLY A 61 -14.53 -11.30 -30.90
N ASP A 62 -15.75 -11.72 -30.63
CA ASP A 62 -16.86 -11.59 -31.59
C ASP A 62 -17.86 -10.51 -31.18
N LYS A 63 -18.55 -10.70 -30.03
CA LYS A 63 -19.66 -9.87 -29.57
C LYS A 63 -19.25 -9.06 -28.34
N ASP A 64 -19.52 -7.78 -28.36
CA ASP A 64 -19.27 -6.89 -27.21
C ASP A 64 -20.04 -7.32 -25.97
N THR A 65 -19.37 -7.33 -24.83
CA THR A 65 -19.94 -7.66 -23.53
C THR A 65 -19.21 -6.85 -22.44
N THR A 66 -19.82 -6.75 -21.28
CA THR A 66 -19.20 -6.16 -20.08
C THR A 66 -18.91 -7.27 -19.10
N PHE A 67 -17.71 -7.26 -18.51
CA PHE A 67 -17.29 -8.20 -17.48
C PHE A 67 -16.82 -7.44 -16.23
N THR A 68 -17.33 -7.81 -15.08
CA THR A 68 -16.95 -7.15 -13.80
C THR A 68 -16.06 -8.09 -13.00
N VAL A 69 -14.93 -7.55 -12.55
CA VAL A 69 -14.03 -8.15 -11.56
C VAL A 69 -14.32 -7.48 -10.22
N GLU A 70 -14.81 -8.24 -9.25
CA GLU A 70 -15.12 -7.74 -7.92
C GLU A 70 -13.86 -7.61 -7.06
N THR A 71 -13.88 -6.71 -6.08
CA THR A 71 -12.78 -6.55 -5.12
C THR A 71 -12.55 -7.84 -4.34
N GLY A 72 -11.30 -8.30 -4.31
CA GLY A 72 -10.90 -9.52 -3.58
C GLY A 72 -11.03 -10.83 -4.37
N GLN A 73 -11.54 -10.81 -5.60
CA GLN A 73 -11.58 -12.01 -6.44
C GLN A 73 -10.16 -12.44 -6.86
N GLY A 74 -9.86 -13.72 -6.66
CA GLY A 74 -8.61 -14.33 -7.13
C GLY A 74 -8.66 -14.74 -8.60
N ALA A 75 -7.49 -14.91 -9.23
CA ALA A 75 -7.38 -15.27 -10.66
C ALA A 75 -8.18 -16.52 -11.05
N ALA A 76 -8.26 -17.53 -10.17
CA ALA A 76 -9.04 -18.75 -10.44
C ALA A 76 -10.55 -18.51 -10.46
N GLU A 77 -11.05 -17.61 -9.62
CA GLU A 77 -12.48 -17.24 -9.61
C GLU A 77 -12.82 -16.39 -10.83
N ILE A 78 -11.98 -15.42 -11.16
CA ILE A 78 -12.10 -14.60 -12.36
C ILE A 78 -12.13 -15.52 -13.61
N ALA A 79 -11.22 -16.52 -13.68
CA ALA A 79 -11.18 -17.49 -14.77
C ALA A 79 -12.50 -18.23 -14.95
N ARG A 80 -13.08 -18.76 -13.85
CA ARG A 80 -14.40 -19.43 -13.90
C ARG A 80 -15.49 -18.51 -14.40
N ASN A 81 -15.52 -17.26 -13.94
CA ASN A 81 -16.51 -16.29 -14.36
C ASN A 81 -16.36 -15.90 -15.84
N LEU A 82 -15.13 -15.77 -16.34
CA LEU A 82 -14.83 -15.49 -17.75
C LEU A 82 -15.27 -16.64 -18.66
N VAL A 83 -15.05 -17.90 -18.25
CA VAL A 83 -15.55 -19.09 -18.98
C VAL A 83 -17.07 -19.14 -18.98
N LYS A 84 -17.71 -18.89 -17.82
CA LYS A 84 -19.18 -18.84 -17.70
C LYS A 84 -19.80 -17.75 -18.59
N ALA A 85 -19.10 -16.64 -18.77
CA ALA A 85 -19.51 -15.54 -19.64
C ALA A 85 -19.12 -15.75 -21.12
N ASP A 86 -18.55 -16.91 -21.48
CA ASP A 86 -18.09 -17.27 -22.83
C ASP A 86 -17.06 -16.27 -23.41
N ILE A 87 -16.28 -15.63 -22.54
CA ILE A 87 -15.24 -14.68 -22.93
C ILE A 87 -13.93 -15.39 -23.24
N VAL A 88 -13.50 -16.34 -22.39
CA VAL A 88 -12.33 -17.19 -22.62
C VAL A 88 -12.74 -18.65 -22.71
N LYS A 89 -11.97 -19.46 -23.44
CA LYS A 89 -12.33 -20.84 -23.74
C LYS A 89 -12.14 -21.78 -22.55
N SER A 90 -11.09 -21.55 -21.73
CA SER A 90 -10.83 -22.39 -20.56
C SER A 90 -10.21 -21.61 -19.42
N GLU A 91 -10.45 -22.07 -18.18
CA GLU A 91 -9.82 -21.50 -16.96
C GLU A 91 -8.29 -21.63 -17.01
N SER A 92 -7.81 -22.76 -17.55
CA SER A 92 -6.37 -23.01 -17.67
C SER A 92 -5.69 -22.06 -18.66
N ALA A 93 -6.33 -21.67 -19.74
CA ALA A 93 -5.80 -20.68 -20.69
C ALA A 93 -5.62 -19.33 -20.00
N PHE A 94 -6.63 -18.87 -19.24
CA PHE A 94 -6.58 -17.60 -18.56
C PHE A 94 -5.55 -17.59 -17.40
N THR A 95 -5.58 -18.59 -16.52
CA THR A 95 -4.64 -18.65 -15.39
C THR A 95 -3.18 -18.79 -15.83
N SER A 96 -2.94 -19.56 -16.91
CA SER A 96 -1.61 -19.66 -17.52
C SER A 96 -1.15 -18.33 -18.12
N ALA A 97 -2.05 -17.61 -18.79
CA ALA A 97 -1.73 -16.28 -19.32
C ALA A 97 -1.42 -15.26 -18.22
N VAL A 98 -2.16 -15.27 -17.10
CA VAL A 98 -1.87 -14.44 -15.92
C VAL A 98 -0.49 -14.73 -15.37
N ALA A 99 -0.17 -16.03 -15.19
CA ALA A 99 1.13 -16.46 -14.66
C ALA A 99 2.28 -16.10 -15.62
N ALA A 100 2.10 -16.32 -16.93
CA ALA A 100 3.11 -16.00 -17.94
C ALA A 100 3.40 -14.50 -18.03
N ALA A 101 2.38 -13.65 -17.83
CA ALA A 101 2.52 -12.20 -17.86
C ALA A 101 2.98 -11.62 -16.51
N GLY A 102 2.98 -12.40 -15.41
CA GLY A 102 3.17 -11.86 -14.06
C GLY A 102 2.16 -10.75 -13.72
N ALA A 103 0.93 -10.86 -14.27
CA ALA A 103 -0.03 -9.76 -14.26
C ALA A 103 -0.75 -9.63 -12.92
N THR A 104 -0.92 -8.39 -12.47
CA THR A 104 -1.88 -8.03 -11.41
C THR A 104 -3.21 -7.71 -12.08
N LEU A 105 -4.29 -8.34 -11.61
CA LEU A 105 -5.64 -8.09 -12.10
C LEU A 105 -6.32 -7.06 -11.19
N TYR A 106 -6.94 -6.05 -11.79
CA TYR A 106 -7.59 -4.98 -11.04
C TYR A 106 -9.10 -5.19 -11.00
N PRO A 107 -9.77 -4.89 -9.87
CA PRO A 107 -11.22 -4.82 -9.83
C PRO A 107 -11.73 -3.72 -10.75
N GLY A 108 -12.90 -3.97 -11.37
CA GLY A 108 -13.47 -3.03 -12.32
C GLY A 108 -14.44 -3.69 -13.29
N SER A 109 -15.19 -2.85 -14.02
CA SER A 109 -16.01 -3.26 -15.15
C SER A 109 -15.28 -2.98 -16.45
N TYR A 110 -15.11 -4.01 -17.25
CA TYR A 110 -14.31 -3.98 -18.46
C TYR A 110 -15.15 -4.26 -19.69
N ALA A 111 -14.94 -3.47 -20.74
CA ALA A 111 -15.47 -3.78 -22.06
C ALA A 111 -14.63 -4.90 -22.68
N LEU A 112 -15.23 -6.07 -22.84
CA LEU A 112 -14.64 -7.25 -23.43
C LEU A 112 -15.49 -7.74 -24.61
N LYS A 113 -15.12 -8.85 -25.20
CA LYS A 113 -15.90 -9.56 -26.21
C LYS A 113 -15.98 -11.04 -25.84
N THR A 114 -17.01 -11.72 -26.31
CA THR A 114 -17.03 -13.18 -26.29
C THR A 114 -15.94 -13.74 -27.19
N HIS A 115 -15.44 -14.94 -26.89
CA HIS A 115 -14.45 -15.68 -27.69
C HIS A 115 -13.10 -14.95 -27.86
N MET A 116 -12.64 -14.23 -26.83
CA MET A 116 -11.33 -13.57 -26.83
C MET A 116 -10.22 -14.55 -26.44
N LYS A 117 -9.03 -14.32 -27.02
CA LYS A 117 -7.80 -14.98 -26.57
C LYS A 117 -7.50 -14.59 -25.11
N ALA A 118 -7.17 -15.58 -24.27
CA ALA A 118 -6.94 -15.37 -22.85
C ALA A 118 -5.86 -14.31 -22.56
N ALA A 119 -4.77 -14.29 -23.32
CA ALA A 119 -3.70 -13.29 -23.16
C ALA A 119 -4.19 -11.85 -23.42
N ASP A 120 -5.13 -11.64 -24.34
CA ASP A 120 -5.68 -10.32 -24.64
C ASP A 120 -6.62 -9.87 -23.51
N VAL A 121 -7.38 -10.79 -22.93
CA VAL A 121 -8.21 -10.52 -21.74
C VAL A 121 -7.32 -10.13 -20.54
N VAL A 122 -6.24 -10.88 -20.27
CA VAL A 122 -5.28 -10.56 -19.20
C VAL A 122 -4.71 -9.16 -19.39
N LYS A 123 -4.31 -8.79 -20.61
CA LYS A 123 -3.80 -7.44 -20.91
C LYS A 123 -4.82 -6.34 -20.59
N ILE A 124 -6.10 -6.59 -20.80
CA ILE A 124 -7.16 -5.63 -20.49
C ILE A 124 -7.40 -5.55 -18.98
N LEU A 125 -7.54 -6.71 -18.30
CA LEU A 125 -7.82 -6.76 -16.86
C LEU A 125 -6.64 -6.32 -15.99
N SER A 126 -5.43 -6.28 -16.55
CA SER A 126 -4.23 -5.76 -15.88
C SER A 126 -3.94 -4.28 -16.16
N ASP A 127 -4.77 -3.63 -16.95
CA ASP A 127 -4.69 -2.19 -17.24
C ASP A 127 -5.76 -1.45 -16.42
N GLN A 128 -5.34 -0.88 -15.30
CA GLN A 128 -6.24 -0.15 -14.40
C GLN A 128 -6.97 1.02 -15.09
N SER A 129 -6.39 1.61 -16.13
CA SER A 129 -7.02 2.69 -16.90
C SER A 129 -8.26 2.26 -17.69
N LYS A 130 -8.42 0.96 -17.90
CA LYS A 130 -9.57 0.34 -18.59
C LYS A 130 -10.65 -0.15 -17.65
N ALA A 131 -10.37 -0.15 -16.33
CA ALA A 131 -11.34 -0.50 -15.32
C ALA A 131 -12.35 0.64 -15.17
N GLY A 132 -13.60 0.40 -15.53
CA GLY A 132 -14.71 1.32 -15.27
C GLY A 132 -15.50 0.88 -14.03
N GLY A 133 -16.36 1.77 -13.52
CA GLY A 133 -17.29 1.43 -12.43
C GLY A 133 -16.66 1.21 -11.06
N PHE A 134 -15.34 1.44 -10.89
CA PHE A 134 -14.66 1.42 -9.60
C PHE A 134 -13.79 2.67 -9.45
N ALA A 135 -13.80 3.26 -8.28
CA ALA A 135 -12.90 4.33 -7.87
C ALA A 135 -11.91 3.80 -6.84
N GLU A 136 -10.63 4.09 -7.04
CA GLU A 136 -9.59 3.77 -6.08
C GLU A 136 -9.29 5.01 -5.22
N VAL A 137 -9.19 4.81 -3.91
CA VAL A 137 -8.66 5.78 -2.95
C VAL A 137 -7.29 5.26 -2.51
N LYS A 138 -6.25 6.08 -2.66
CA LYS A 138 -4.89 5.75 -2.22
C LYS A 138 -4.57 6.44 -0.91
N ALA A 139 -3.71 5.80 -0.11
CA ALA A 139 -3.12 6.46 1.05
C ALA A 139 -2.40 7.75 0.64
N GLY A 140 -2.57 8.81 1.42
CA GLY A 140 -2.00 10.12 1.14
C GLY A 140 -2.76 10.98 0.11
N GLU A 141 -3.82 10.46 -0.53
CA GLU A 141 -4.64 11.27 -1.45
C GLU A 141 -5.53 12.27 -0.69
N ARG A 142 -5.70 13.44 -1.27
CA ARG A 142 -6.64 14.46 -0.78
C ARG A 142 -8.06 14.15 -1.25
N VAL A 143 -9.06 14.65 -0.52
CA VAL A 143 -10.47 14.51 -0.91
C VAL A 143 -10.72 15.03 -2.32
N SER A 144 -10.07 16.14 -2.73
CA SER A 144 -10.19 16.69 -4.09
C SER A 144 -9.81 15.67 -5.18
N ASP A 145 -8.74 14.90 -4.97
CA ASP A 145 -8.26 13.90 -5.92
C ASP A 145 -9.19 12.70 -5.95
N VAL A 146 -9.66 12.27 -4.76
CA VAL A 146 -10.60 11.16 -4.62
C VAL A 146 -11.91 11.46 -5.34
N ILE A 147 -12.53 12.64 -5.12
CA ILE A 147 -13.79 12.96 -5.79
C ILE A 147 -13.65 13.15 -7.29
N ALA A 148 -12.51 13.68 -7.76
CA ALA A 148 -12.24 13.79 -9.20
C ALA A 148 -12.15 12.39 -9.86
N ASN A 149 -11.47 11.44 -9.19
CA ASN A 149 -11.41 10.06 -9.64
C ASN A 149 -12.78 9.36 -9.58
N ALA A 150 -13.50 9.48 -8.47
CA ALA A 150 -14.82 8.88 -8.30
C ALA A 150 -15.84 9.42 -9.33
N ALA A 151 -15.82 10.71 -9.62
CA ALA A 151 -16.65 11.33 -10.64
C ALA A 151 -16.34 10.76 -12.02
N LYS A 152 -15.04 10.71 -12.39
CA LYS A 152 -14.58 10.13 -13.67
C LYS A 152 -15.04 8.68 -13.82
N MET A 153 -14.86 7.85 -12.79
CA MET A 153 -15.15 6.42 -12.84
C MET A 153 -16.65 6.10 -12.80
N SER A 154 -17.46 6.96 -12.15
CA SER A 154 -18.92 6.82 -12.10
C SER A 154 -19.63 7.47 -13.29
N GLY A 155 -18.92 8.26 -14.10
CA GLY A 155 -19.53 9.06 -15.16
C GLY A 155 -20.40 10.22 -14.65
N LYS A 156 -20.19 10.64 -13.39
CA LYS A 156 -20.91 11.75 -12.75
C LYS A 156 -20.13 13.05 -12.83
N ASP A 157 -20.82 14.17 -12.62
CA ASP A 157 -20.16 15.45 -12.47
C ASP A 157 -19.49 15.57 -11.08
N VAL A 158 -18.29 16.16 -11.03
CA VAL A 158 -17.58 16.43 -9.77
C VAL A 158 -18.42 17.29 -8.83
N SER A 159 -19.24 18.18 -9.37
CA SER A 159 -20.16 19.04 -8.57
C SER A 159 -21.17 18.25 -7.73
N GLU A 160 -21.55 17.04 -8.15
CA GLU A 160 -22.43 16.18 -7.34
C GLU A 160 -21.73 15.74 -6.05
N PHE A 161 -20.45 15.39 -6.12
CA PHE A 161 -19.63 15.05 -4.95
C PHE A 161 -19.35 16.29 -4.11
N GLN A 162 -19.01 17.40 -4.75
CA GLN A 162 -18.74 18.67 -4.04
C GLN A 162 -19.96 19.14 -3.26
N ALA A 163 -21.17 18.99 -3.79
CA ALA A 163 -22.40 19.34 -3.08
C ALA A 163 -22.60 18.53 -1.79
N VAL A 164 -22.19 17.24 -1.78
CA VAL A 164 -22.23 16.42 -0.56
C VAL A 164 -21.22 16.91 0.47
N ILE A 165 -20.00 17.28 0.02
CA ILE A 165 -18.93 17.80 0.88
C ILE A 165 -19.35 19.14 1.47
N ASP A 166 -19.84 20.06 0.66
CA ASP A 166 -20.29 21.40 1.09
C ASP A 166 -21.49 21.31 2.05
N GLY A 167 -22.30 20.26 1.94
CA GLY A 167 -23.36 19.93 2.87
C GLY A 167 -22.90 19.42 4.23
N GLY A 168 -21.58 19.32 4.47
CA GLY A 168 -20.99 18.91 5.74
C GLY A 168 -21.18 17.44 6.10
N GLY A 169 -21.52 16.58 5.14
CA GLY A 169 -21.59 15.14 5.33
C GLY A 169 -22.63 14.65 6.35
N ALA A 170 -23.73 15.36 6.51
CA ALA A 170 -24.79 14.97 7.46
C ALA A 170 -25.31 13.55 7.19
N GLY A 171 -25.24 12.67 8.21
CA GLY A 171 -25.61 11.26 8.12
C GLY A 171 -24.59 10.39 7.35
N ILE A 172 -23.38 10.92 7.11
CA ILE A 172 -22.25 10.23 6.49
C ILE A 172 -21.06 10.22 7.45
N LEU A 173 -20.61 11.42 7.86
CA LEU A 173 -19.45 11.61 8.73
C LEU A 173 -19.81 11.38 10.21
N PRO A 174 -18.89 10.85 11.03
CA PRO A 174 -19.05 10.89 12.48
C PRO A 174 -18.87 12.33 13.02
N ASP A 175 -19.38 12.55 14.23
CA ASP A 175 -19.39 13.90 14.85
C ASP A 175 -18.00 14.52 14.99
N GLU A 176 -16.98 13.70 15.30
CA GLU A 176 -15.60 14.12 15.45
C GLU A 176 -14.96 14.68 14.18
N ALA A 177 -15.48 14.31 13.01
CA ALA A 177 -15.04 14.86 11.72
C ALA A 177 -15.41 16.35 11.54
N GLY A 178 -16.29 16.90 12.38
CA GLY A 178 -16.70 18.30 12.32
C GLY A 178 -17.27 18.74 10.97
N GLY A 179 -17.86 17.81 10.21
CA GLY A 179 -18.39 18.05 8.87
C GLY A 179 -17.32 18.15 7.76
N LYS A 180 -16.09 17.72 8.03
CA LYS A 180 -14.98 17.73 7.06
C LYS A 180 -14.63 16.33 6.62
N PHE A 181 -14.52 16.11 5.30
CA PHE A 181 -14.23 14.80 4.71
C PHE A 181 -12.74 14.46 4.67
N GLU A 182 -11.84 15.46 4.80
CA GLU A 182 -10.41 15.21 4.70
C GLU A 182 -9.94 14.25 5.80
N GLY A 183 -9.26 13.16 5.37
CA GLY A 183 -8.84 12.06 6.24
C GLY A 183 -9.89 10.94 6.38
N TRP A 184 -11.15 11.17 6.03
CA TRP A 184 -12.26 10.26 6.31
C TRP A 184 -12.64 9.35 5.15
N LEU A 185 -11.91 9.36 4.05
CA LEU A 185 -12.11 8.44 2.93
C LEU A 185 -11.07 7.31 3.00
N GLU A 186 -11.53 6.08 3.28
CA GLU A 186 -10.63 4.94 3.46
C GLU A 186 -9.94 4.55 2.16
N PRO A 187 -8.60 4.36 2.15
CA PRO A 187 -7.91 3.74 1.03
C PRO A 187 -8.50 2.39 0.66
N GLY A 188 -8.76 2.19 -0.62
CA GLY A 188 -9.39 0.97 -1.12
C GLY A 188 -10.01 1.16 -2.49
N SER A 189 -10.66 0.11 -2.99
CA SER A 189 -11.36 0.11 -4.27
C SER A 189 -12.86 0.00 -4.03
N TYR A 190 -13.63 0.95 -4.59
CA TYR A 190 -15.05 1.11 -4.34
C TYR A 190 -15.84 1.02 -5.63
N SER A 191 -16.87 0.17 -5.65
CA SER A 191 -17.82 0.16 -6.76
C SER A 191 -18.61 1.47 -6.79
N VAL A 192 -18.56 2.16 -7.91
CA VAL A 192 -19.26 3.45 -8.11
C VAL A 192 -20.39 3.35 -9.13
N GLN A 193 -20.54 2.18 -9.75
CA GLN A 193 -21.57 1.95 -10.76
C GLN A 193 -22.97 2.00 -10.12
N ASP A 194 -23.91 2.70 -10.74
CA ASP A 194 -25.31 2.84 -10.33
C ASP A 194 -25.53 3.43 -8.92
N LYS A 195 -24.49 4.03 -8.32
CA LYS A 195 -24.56 4.68 -7.01
C LYS A 195 -24.61 6.20 -7.13
N SER A 196 -25.29 6.86 -6.18
CA SER A 196 -25.21 8.31 -6.04
C SER A 196 -23.85 8.76 -5.48
N ALA A 197 -23.45 10.01 -5.71
CA ALA A 197 -22.23 10.57 -5.11
C ALA A 197 -22.25 10.46 -3.57
N LYS A 198 -23.44 10.64 -2.96
CA LYS A 198 -23.64 10.49 -1.52
C LYS A 198 -23.38 9.06 -1.05
N ASP A 199 -23.88 8.05 -1.77
CA ASP A 199 -23.70 6.64 -1.38
C ASP A 199 -22.25 6.21 -1.53
N ILE A 200 -21.56 6.66 -2.57
CA ILE A 200 -20.13 6.40 -2.79
C ILE A 200 -19.30 6.96 -1.63
N LEU A 201 -19.49 8.23 -1.29
CA LEU A 201 -18.77 8.87 -0.18
C LEU A 201 -19.11 8.21 1.17
N LYS A 202 -20.38 7.84 1.38
CA LYS A 202 -20.81 7.13 2.58
C LYS A 202 -20.13 5.77 2.74
N GLU A 203 -19.95 5.04 1.67
CA GLU A 203 -19.25 3.74 1.68
C GLU A 203 -17.78 3.92 2.06
N MET A 204 -17.08 4.92 1.48
CA MET A 204 -15.70 5.24 1.80
C MET A 204 -15.52 5.65 3.27
N VAL A 205 -16.44 6.49 3.79
CA VAL A 205 -16.41 6.91 5.21
C VAL A 205 -16.72 5.73 6.14
N THR A 206 -17.73 4.91 5.81
CA THR A 206 -18.06 3.72 6.61
C THR A 206 -16.89 2.76 6.68
N ALA A 207 -16.19 2.54 5.57
CA ALA A 207 -14.99 1.73 5.55
C ALA A 207 -13.88 2.32 6.44
N ARG A 208 -13.70 3.66 6.44
CA ARG A 208 -12.74 4.35 7.31
C ARG A 208 -13.08 4.17 8.79
N VAL A 209 -14.32 4.36 9.19
CA VAL A 209 -14.74 4.17 10.59
C VAL A 209 -14.46 2.72 11.03
N ASN A 210 -14.90 1.73 10.24
CA ASN A 210 -14.65 0.32 10.52
C ASN A 210 -13.14 -0.01 10.61
N LYS A 211 -12.33 0.61 9.76
CA LYS A 211 -10.88 0.45 9.78
C LYS A 211 -10.29 1.01 11.08
N LEU A 212 -10.69 2.21 11.47
CA LEU A 212 -10.22 2.85 12.70
C LEU A 212 -10.60 2.03 13.94
N ASP A 213 -11.82 1.48 13.97
CA ASP A 213 -12.26 0.55 15.03
C ASP A 213 -11.39 -0.72 15.07
N THR A 214 -11.09 -1.29 13.91
CA THR A 214 -10.24 -2.48 13.78
C THR A 214 -8.80 -2.22 14.25
N LEU A 215 -8.28 -1.03 13.97
CA LEU A 215 -6.95 -0.61 14.42
C LEU A 215 -6.92 -0.23 15.91
N GLY A 216 -8.08 -0.13 16.57
CA GLY A 216 -8.20 0.27 17.97
C GLY A 216 -7.98 1.76 18.21
N VAL A 217 -8.25 2.60 17.21
CA VAL A 217 -8.18 4.07 17.35
C VAL A 217 -9.33 4.54 18.23
N PRO A 218 -9.07 5.25 19.35
CA PRO A 218 -10.11 5.76 20.23
C PRO A 218 -11.10 6.67 19.51
N ASP A 219 -12.37 6.64 19.92
CA ASP A 219 -13.40 7.51 19.37
C ASP A 219 -13.24 8.96 19.76
N GLY A 220 -13.98 9.83 19.09
CA GLY A 220 -14.08 11.25 19.39
C GLY A 220 -12.88 12.07 18.95
N SER A 221 -12.59 13.15 19.67
CA SER A 221 -11.54 14.11 19.30
C SER A 221 -10.14 13.51 19.20
N GLU A 222 -9.88 12.42 19.93
CA GLU A 222 -8.57 11.73 19.84
C GLU A 222 -8.43 11.01 18.51
N ARG A 223 -9.50 10.46 17.93
CA ARG A 223 -9.52 9.88 16.60
C ARG A 223 -9.12 10.90 15.54
N GLU A 224 -9.77 12.05 15.55
CA GLU A 224 -9.45 13.15 14.63
C GLU A 224 -8.00 13.62 14.81
N ARG A 225 -7.53 13.73 16.06
CA ARG A 225 -6.16 14.10 16.38
C ARG A 225 -5.14 13.11 15.83
N ILE A 226 -5.36 11.82 16.02
CA ILE A 226 -4.48 10.74 15.50
C ILE A 226 -4.43 10.79 13.98
N MET A 227 -5.57 10.94 13.32
CA MET A 227 -5.63 11.02 11.86
C MET A 227 -4.94 12.26 11.31
N ASN A 228 -5.07 13.39 12.00
CA ASN A 228 -4.38 14.62 11.64
C ASN A 228 -2.85 14.42 11.70
N ILE A 229 -2.33 13.89 12.81
CA ILE A 229 -0.89 13.59 12.96
C ILE A 229 -0.44 12.56 11.89
N ALA A 230 -1.21 11.50 11.66
CA ALA A 230 -0.89 10.48 10.68
C ALA A 230 -0.77 11.06 9.25
N SER A 231 -1.71 11.92 8.85
CA SER A 231 -1.69 12.55 7.53
C SER A 231 -0.47 13.44 7.31
N ILE A 232 -0.04 14.15 8.35
CA ILE A 232 1.19 14.97 8.31
C ILE A 232 2.42 14.06 8.24
N ALA A 233 2.51 13.06 9.12
CA ALA A 233 3.66 12.15 9.16
C ALA A 233 3.84 11.40 7.83
N GLU A 234 2.76 10.96 7.19
CA GLU A 234 2.80 10.33 5.87
C GLU A 234 3.22 11.28 4.77
N SER A 235 2.81 12.56 4.87
CA SER A 235 3.16 13.58 3.87
C SER A 235 4.60 14.06 3.97
N GLU A 236 5.21 14.02 5.15
CA GLU A 236 6.56 14.52 5.44
C GLU A 236 7.65 13.45 5.28
N ALA A 237 7.35 12.19 5.59
CA ALA A 237 8.34 11.14 5.58
C ALA A 237 8.49 10.48 4.19
N CYS A 238 9.73 10.36 3.73
CA CYS A 238 10.04 9.63 2.50
C CYS A 238 9.95 8.10 2.68
N ASN A 239 10.08 7.60 3.91
CA ASN A 239 10.07 6.18 4.24
C ASN A 239 8.99 5.91 5.30
N PRO A 240 8.11 4.91 5.10
CA PRO A 240 7.12 4.51 6.09
C PRO A 240 7.70 4.17 7.48
N ASP A 241 8.94 3.68 7.55
CA ASP A 241 9.64 3.38 8.81
C ASP A 241 9.89 4.63 9.67
N ASP A 242 9.82 5.82 9.09
CA ASP A 242 10.03 7.10 9.77
C ASP A 242 8.72 7.77 10.24
N TYR A 243 7.54 7.28 9.85
CA TYR A 243 6.25 7.87 10.26
C TYR A 243 6.14 8.06 11.77
N GLY A 244 6.56 7.06 12.55
CA GLY A 244 6.52 7.14 14.01
C GLY A 244 7.44 8.21 14.59
N LYS A 245 8.63 8.40 14.03
CA LYS A 245 9.57 9.45 14.47
C LYS A 245 9.06 10.85 14.10
N VAL A 246 8.48 11.01 12.90
CA VAL A 246 7.83 12.28 12.51
C VAL A 246 6.67 12.59 13.44
N ALA A 247 5.80 11.59 13.73
CA ALA A 247 4.72 11.75 14.70
C ALA A 247 5.26 12.15 16.09
N ARG A 248 6.39 11.58 16.53
CA ARG A 248 7.05 11.98 17.79
C ARG A 248 7.54 13.43 17.75
N VAL A 249 8.14 13.86 16.65
CA VAL A 249 8.55 15.28 16.48
C VAL A 249 7.34 16.21 16.59
N ILE A 250 6.23 15.88 15.93
CA ILE A 250 4.98 16.65 16.02
C ILE A 250 4.54 16.80 17.49
N LEU A 251 4.45 15.69 18.22
CA LEU A 251 4.05 15.68 19.62
C LEU A 251 5.01 16.49 20.50
N ASN A 252 6.32 16.30 20.35
CA ASN A 252 7.33 17.03 21.13
C ASN A 252 7.26 18.54 20.87
N ARG A 253 7.01 18.98 19.63
CA ARG A 253 6.82 20.40 19.31
C ARG A 253 5.54 20.97 19.92
N ILE A 254 4.44 20.21 19.90
CA ILE A 254 3.20 20.61 20.56
C ILE A 254 3.43 20.79 22.06
N ASP A 255 4.07 19.82 22.71
CA ASP A 255 4.36 19.83 24.14
C ASP A 255 5.26 21.02 24.55
N GLN A 256 6.10 21.50 23.63
CA GLN A 256 6.98 22.67 23.86
C GLN A 256 6.41 24.00 23.35
N ASP A 257 5.14 24.03 22.95
CA ASP A 257 4.48 25.20 22.37
C ASP A 257 5.23 25.74 21.12
N MET A 258 5.85 24.86 20.34
CA MET A 258 6.57 25.20 19.12
C MET A 258 5.66 25.09 17.90
N PRO A 259 5.81 25.96 16.88
CA PRO A 259 5.19 25.74 15.56
C PRO A 259 5.64 24.42 14.96
N LEU A 260 4.74 23.69 14.28
CA LEU A 260 5.13 22.44 13.63
C LEU A 260 6.06 22.65 12.43
N GLY A 261 5.92 23.77 11.71
CA GLY A 261 6.81 24.15 10.62
C GLY A 261 6.78 23.18 9.41
N MET A 262 5.64 22.56 9.16
CA MET A 262 5.48 21.55 8.09
C MET A 262 4.97 22.20 6.80
N ASP A 263 5.77 22.13 5.75
CA ASP A 263 5.42 22.73 4.44
C ASP A 263 4.23 22.01 3.78
N SER A 264 4.05 20.73 4.05
CA SER A 264 2.91 19.96 3.55
C SER A 264 1.57 20.54 4.00
N THR A 265 1.49 21.03 5.24
CA THR A 265 0.27 21.65 5.78
C THR A 265 -0.01 23.01 5.13
N VAL A 266 1.04 23.82 4.93
CA VAL A 266 0.93 25.11 4.24
C VAL A 266 0.45 24.90 2.79
N ALA A 267 1.07 23.95 2.10
CA ALA A 267 0.72 23.57 0.73
C ALA A 267 -0.72 23.07 0.60
N TYR A 268 -1.20 22.32 1.61
CA TYR A 268 -2.60 21.88 1.65
C TYR A 268 -3.55 23.09 1.69
N GLY A 269 -3.33 24.04 2.59
CA GLY A 269 -4.19 25.21 2.73
C GLY A 269 -4.24 26.11 1.48
N PHE A 270 -3.19 26.12 0.69
CA PHE A 270 -3.15 26.82 -0.61
C PHE A 270 -3.51 25.92 -1.81
N ASN A 271 -3.93 24.68 -1.56
CA ASN A 271 -4.22 23.71 -2.61
C ASN A 271 -3.10 23.58 -3.66
N THR A 272 -1.86 23.49 -3.18
CA THR A 272 -0.64 23.41 -4.00
C THR A 272 0.28 22.29 -3.48
N THR A 273 1.50 22.22 -3.99
CA THR A 273 2.57 21.30 -3.51
C THR A 273 3.67 22.09 -2.81
N GLY A 274 4.40 21.46 -1.88
CA GLY A 274 5.48 22.13 -1.13
C GLY A 274 6.52 22.81 -2.02
N SER A 275 6.87 22.19 -3.15
CA SER A 275 7.85 22.74 -4.11
C SER A 275 7.39 24.02 -4.86
N LYS A 276 6.11 24.36 -4.76
CA LYS A 276 5.52 25.55 -5.41
C LYS A 276 5.16 26.66 -4.44
N LEU A 277 5.45 26.48 -3.13
CA LEU A 277 5.20 27.50 -2.13
C LEU A 277 6.12 28.71 -2.34
N THR A 278 5.55 29.91 -2.20
CA THR A 278 6.29 31.19 -2.19
C THR A 278 6.62 31.59 -0.77
N ASP A 279 7.62 32.48 -0.59
CA ASP A 279 7.98 33.01 0.72
C ASP A 279 6.78 33.72 1.38
N GLU A 280 5.97 34.45 0.62
CA GLU A 280 4.75 35.10 1.09
C GLU A 280 3.74 34.10 1.64
N GLN A 281 3.56 32.95 0.97
CA GLN A 281 2.68 31.88 1.43
C GLN A 281 3.20 31.19 2.69
N LEU A 282 4.52 31.05 2.83
CA LEU A 282 5.15 30.47 4.02
C LEU A 282 5.02 31.38 5.26
N GLU A 283 4.86 32.69 5.06
CA GLU A 283 4.69 33.68 6.14
C GLU A 283 3.24 34.07 6.41
N ASP A 284 2.30 33.61 5.55
CA ASP A 284 0.87 33.98 5.68
C ASP A 284 0.18 33.24 6.85
N GLY A 285 0.05 33.93 7.97
CA GLY A 285 -0.68 33.44 9.14
C GLY A 285 -2.21 33.41 8.99
N SER A 286 -2.78 33.98 7.92
CA SER A 286 -4.22 33.92 7.65
C SER A 286 -4.66 32.53 7.13
N ASN A 287 -3.74 31.75 6.58
CA ASN A 287 -3.96 30.36 6.26
C ASN A 287 -3.98 29.52 7.53
N PRO A 288 -5.13 28.94 7.97
CA PRO A 288 -5.21 28.19 9.21
C PRO A 288 -4.39 26.88 9.20
N TYR A 289 -3.99 26.41 8.01
CA TYR A 289 -3.11 25.26 7.82
C TYR A 289 -1.63 25.62 7.85
N ASN A 290 -1.28 26.91 7.97
CA ASN A 290 0.12 27.33 8.04
C ASN A 290 0.71 27.06 9.43
N THR A 291 1.23 25.85 9.62
CA THR A 291 1.86 25.43 10.87
C THR A 291 3.26 26.01 11.09
N ARG A 292 3.77 26.83 10.18
CA ARG A 292 5.01 27.62 10.38
C ARG A 292 4.75 28.86 11.25
N VAL A 293 3.53 29.38 11.20
CA VAL A 293 3.09 30.57 11.92
C VAL A 293 2.10 30.20 13.04
N ASN A 294 1.08 29.40 12.69
CA ASN A 294 0.07 28.97 13.64
C ASN A 294 0.54 27.74 14.41
N LYS A 295 0.50 27.80 15.74
CA LYS A 295 0.90 26.70 16.62
C LYS A 295 -0.17 25.61 16.70
N GLY A 296 0.26 24.41 17.04
CA GLY A 296 -0.62 23.25 17.17
C GLY A 296 -0.90 22.54 15.85
N LEU A 297 -1.85 21.61 15.87
CA LEU A 297 -2.28 20.87 14.66
C LEU A 297 -3.13 21.77 13.77
N PRO A 298 -3.10 21.56 12.44
CA PRO A 298 -4.03 22.21 11.53
C PRO A 298 -5.48 21.78 11.80
N PRO A 299 -6.48 22.51 11.25
CA PRO A 299 -7.90 22.26 11.54
C PRO A 299 -8.40 20.86 11.21
N THR A 300 -7.80 20.16 10.24
CA THR A 300 -8.17 18.81 9.80
C THR A 300 -6.92 18.03 9.39
N PRO A 301 -7.00 16.73 9.18
CA PRO A 301 -6.02 16.01 8.34
C PRO A 301 -5.80 16.73 7.01
N ILE A 302 -4.66 16.49 6.37
CA ILE A 302 -4.29 17.10 5.08
C ILE A 302 -4.32 16.10 3.91
N SER A 303 -4.68 14.87 4.20
CA SER A 303 -4.87 13.77 3.25
C SER A 303 -5.60 12.61 3.93
N ASN A 304 -5.90 11.55 3.18
CA ASN A 304 -6.44 10.29 3.71
C ASN A 304 -5.29 9.36 4.09
N PRO A 305 -4.91 9.26 5.38
CA PRO A 305 -3.75 8.48 5.79
C PRO A 305 -3.98 6.97 5.67
N GLY A 306 -2.91 6.24 5.37
CA GLY A 306 -2.89 4.78 5.36
C GLY A 306 -2.71 4.17 6.76
N ASP A 307 -2.96 2.85 6.85
CA ASP A 307 -2.89 2.08 8.11
C ASP A 307 -1.56 2.25 8.84
N SER A 308 -0.44 2.20 8.11
CA SER A 308 0.89 2.33 8.71
C SER A 308 1.12 3.69 9.37
N ALA A 309 0.63 4.76 8.74
CA ALA A 309 0.75 6.10 9.30
C ALA A 309 -0.16 6.27 10.53
N ILE A 310 -1.38 5.73 10.51
CA ILE A 310 -2.30 5.74 11.64
C ILE A 310 -1.70 4.98 12.82
N GLN A 311 -1.20 3.76 12.61
CA GLN A 311 -0.56 2.96 13.66
C GLN A 311 0.68 3.65 14.25
N ALA A 312 1.48 4.29 13.40
CA ALA A 312 2.65 5.05 13.81
C ALA A 312 2.27 6.28 14.64
N ALA A 313 1.18 6.97 14.30
CA ALA A 313 0.67 8.11 15.07
C ALA A 313 0.06 7.71 16.42
N MET A 314 -0.54 6.50 16.50
CA MET A 314 -1.05 5.95 17.76
C MET A 314 0.07 5.57 18.74
N ASN A 315 1.16 5.04 18.24
CA ASN A 315 2.25 4.48 19.03
C ASN A 315 3.61 5.03 18.57
N PRO A 316 3.84 6.35 18.64
CA PRO A 316 5.11 6.93 18.23
C PRO A 316 6.23 6.47 19.18
N PRO A 317 7.43 6.14 18.66
CA PRO A 317 8.54 5.72 19.51
C PRO A 317 8.94 6.81 20.51
N GLU A 318 9.58 6.42 21.60
CA GLU A 318 10.18 7.38 22.52
C GLU A 318 11.36 8.10 21.86
N GLY A 319 11.48 9.40 22.14
CA GLY A 319 12.56 10.24 21.62
C GLY A 319 12.31 11.71 21.93
N LYS A 320 13.37 12.51 21.93
CA LYS A 320 13.32 13.95 22.19
C LYS A 320 13.51 14.80 20.94
N TRP A 321 13.39 14.18 19.77
CA TRP A 321 13.62 14.86 18.50
C TRP A 321 12.65 16.02 18.31
N LEU A 322 13.20 17.13 17.85
CA LEU A 322 12.46 18.34 17.50
C LEU A 322 12.60 18.69 16.02
N TYR A 323 13.61 18.12 15.34
CA TYR A 323 13.93 18.43 13.95
C TYR A 323 14.24 17.15 13.18
N PHE A 324 13.98 17.18 11.89
CA PHE A 324 14.39 16.12 10.95
C PHE A 324 14.68 16.69 9.56
N VAL A 325 15.51 16.01 8.81
CA VAL A 325 15.81 16.30 7.40
C VAL A 325 16.05 14.99 6.68
N THR A 326 15.41 14.79 5.54
CA THR A 326 15.79 13.72 4.62
C THR A 326 17.09 14.09 3.92
N THR A 327 18.21 13.60 4.44
CA THR A 327 19.58 14.00 4.01
C THR A 327 19.97 13.42 2.66
N ASN A 328 19.30 12.37 2.20
CA ASN A 328 19.53 11.74 0.90
C ASN A 328 18.19 11.41 0.20
N LEU A 329 17.83 12.18 -0.81
CA LEU A 329 16.58 11.99 -1.56
C LEU A 329 16.53 10.70 -2.40
N LYS A 330 17.71 10.10 -2.72
CA LYS A 330 17.76 8.85 -3.50
C LYS A 330 17.48 7.62 -2.64
N THR A 331 17.94 7.64 -1.40
CA THR A 331 17.77 6.51 -0.46
C THR A 331 16.59 6.72 0.49
N GLY A 332 16.09 7.95 0.62
CA GLY A 332 15.09 8.35 1.62
C GLY A 332 15.64 8.44 3.04
N GLU A 333 16.98 8.45 3.21
CA GLU A 333 17.61 8.53 4.54
C GLU A 333 17.22 9.84 5.23
N THR A 334 16.56 9.72 6.38
CA THR A 334 16.11 10.84 7.20
C THR A 334 16.82 10.83 8.56
N LYS A 335 17.37 11.96 8.96
CA LYS A 335 18.01 12.14 10.26
C LYS A 335 17.12 12.97 11.17
N PHE A 336 17.04 12.54 12.43
CA PHE A 336 16.24 13.15 13.49
C PHE A 336 17.17 13.65 14.59
N VAL A 337 17.00 14.91 15.02
CA VAL A 337 17.86 15.56 16.00
C VAL A 337 17.06 16.37 17.01
N GLU A 338 17.69 16.65 18.17
CA GLU A 338 17.05 17.29 19.30
C GLU A 338 17.24 18.82 19.31
N THR A 339 18.34 19.31 18.75
CA THR A 339 18.73 20.71 18.81
C THR A 339 18.80 21.41 17.47
N GLU A 340 18.63 22.72 17.46
CA GLU A 340 18.75 23.54 16.26
C GLU A 340 20.17 23.52 15.69
N ASP A 341 21.20 23.48 16.52
CA ASP A 341 22.60 23.38 16.05
C ASP A 341 22.87 22.09 15.31
N GLU A 342 22.27 20.97 15.73
CA GLU A 342 22.35 19.68 15.02
C GLU A 342 21.56 19.75 13.71
N PHE A 343 20.39 20.42 13.72
CA PHE A 343 19.59 20.61 12.52
C PHE A 343 20.37 21.35 11.43
N TRP A 344 21.09 22.41 11.75
CA TRP A 344 21.90 23.12 10.78
C TRP A 344 22.99 22.25 10.16
N LYS A 345 23.60 21.35 10.93
CA LYS A 345 24.60 20.40 10.45
C LYS A 345 24.01 19.39 9.45
N ILE A 346 22.87 18.79 9.77
CA ILE A 346 22.23 17.82 8.86
C ILE A 346 21.63 18.50 7.61
N ARG A 347 21.23 19.77 7.70
CA ARG A 347 20.81 20.56 6.54
C ARG A 347 21.99 20.83 5.59
N ASP A 348 23.18 21.09 6.11
CA ASP A 348 24.39 21.26 5.28
C ASP A 348 24.78 19.92 4.59
N GLU A 349 24.58 18.80 5.28
CA GLU A 349 24.72 17.47 4.70
C GLU A 349 23.71 17.24 3.56
N TYR A 350 22.44 17.61 3.75
CA TYR A 350 21.43 17.59 2.69
C TYR A 350 21.89 18.32 1.44
N LYS A 351 22.39 19.55 1.58
CA LYS A 351 22.88 20.36 0.45
C LYS A 351 24.05 19.70 -0.26
N SER A 352 24.96 19.04 0.49
CA SER A 352 26.10 18.32 -0.06
C SER A 352 25.67 17.09 -0.85
N ASN A 353 24.76 16.29 -0.30
CA ASN A 353 24.31 15.04 -0.91
C ASN A 353 23.39 15.23 -2.12
N ASN A 354 22.69 16.37 -2.18
CA ASN A 354 21.66 16.65 -3.17
C ASN A 354 22.01 17.90 -4.03
N ALA A 355 23.28 18.22 -4.20
CA ALA A 355 23.76 19.39 -4.94
C ALA A 355 23.23 19.49 -6.39
N ASN A 356 22.71 18.40 -6.95
CA ASN A 356 22.09 18.32 -8.27
C ASN A 356 20.56 18.19 -8.22
N ALA A 357 19.94 18.38 -7.06
CA ALA A 357 18.49 18.20 -6.84
C ALA A 357 17.70 19.53 -6.90
N ASN A 358 18.30 20.61 -7.40
CA ASN A 358 17.65 21.91 -7.65
C ASN A 358 17.19 22.03 -9.09
#